data_14409c03d4884ddf3252e4ec7c609eca
#
_entry.id   14409c03d4884ddf3252e4ec7c609eca
#
_cell.length_a   1.000
_cell.length_b   1.000
_cell.length_c   1.000
_cell.angle_alpha   90.00
_cell.angle_beta   90.00
_cell.angle_gamma   90.00
#
_symmetry.space_group_name_H-M   'P 1'
#
loop_
_entity.id
_entity.type
_entity.pdbx_description
1 polymer ?
#
loop_
_entity_poly.entity_id
_entity_poly.type
_entity_poly.pdbx_seq_one_letter_code
_entity_poly.pdbx_strand_id
1 'polypeptide(L)' 'MSEVVKYAVDSDGIATLTIDYPGKSMNVIDQALMDGLSAGVEKAAADAAVKGIIVTSGK' A
#
# COMPACT_ATOMS: atom_id res chain seq x y z
N MET A 1 -6.87 -4.49 14.52
CA MET A 1 -7.43 -4.02 13.23
C MET A 1 -6.54 -4.47 12.08
N SER A 2 -7.14 -5.00 11.05
CA SER A 2 -6.40 -5.53 9.92
C SER A 2 -6.03 -4.43 8.93
N GLU A 3 -4.82 -4.48 8.41
CA GLU A 3 -4.40 -3.59 7.35
C GLU A 3 -4.55 -4.28 6.01
N VAL A 4 -5.30 -3.66 5.11
CA VAL A 4 -5.49 -4.16 3.75
C VAL A 4 -4.29 -3.83 2.88
N VAL A 5 -3.68 -2.67 3.10
CA VAL A 5 -2.53 -2.21 2.35
C VAL A 5 -1.36 -2.01 3.32
N LYS A 6 -0.25 -2.67 3.03
CA LYS A 6 0.99 -2.51 3.79
C LYS A 6 1.89 -1.51 3.10
N TYR A 7 2.51 -0.65 3.87
CA TYR A 7 3.38 0.42 3.36
C TYR A 7 4.80 0.20 3.84
N ALA A 8 5.74 0.25 2.91
CA ALA A 8 7.15 0.14 3.24
C ALA A 8 7.98 0.98 2.26
N VAL A 9 9.05 1.57 2.74
CA VAL A 9 9.98 2.33 1.90
C VAL A 9 11.35 1.68 2.02
N ASP A 10 11.97 1.39 0.89
CA ASP A 10 13.29 0.78 0.88
C ASP A 10 14.41 1.85 0.89
N SER A 11 15.65 1.37 0.89
CA SER A 11 16.81 2.27 0.94
C SER A 11 16.99 3.10 -0.33
N ASP A 12 16.35 2.72 -1.42
CA ASP A 12 16.40 3.46 -2.67
C ASP A 12 15.32 4.53 -2.77
N GLY A 13 14.49 4.65 -1.74
CA GLY A 13 13.40 5.62 -1.73
C GLY A 13 12.16 5.15 -2.48
N ILE A 14 11.99 3.86 -2.65
CA ILE A 14 10.83 3.29 -3.33
C ILE A 14 9.82 2.85 -2.28
N ALA A 15 8.64 3.47 -2.33
CA ALA A 15 7.53 3.09 -1.45
C ALA A 15 6.77 1.94 -2.10
N THR A 16 6.61 0.85 -1.36
CA THR A 16 5.88 -0.31 -1.82
C THR A 16 4.56 -0.42 -1.06
N LEU A 17 3.47 -0.43 -1.80
CA LEU A 17 2.14 -0.62 -1.26
C LEU A 17 1.71 -2.05 -1.60
N THR A 18 1.68 -2.91 -0.59
CA THR A 18 1.33 -4.31 -0.78
C THR A 18 -0.11 -4.54 -0.38
N ILE A 19 -0.92 -4.99 -1.33
CA ILE A 19 -2.32 -5.31 -1.08
C ILE A 19 -2.38 -6.73 -0.53
N ASP A 20 -2.83 -6.88 0.71
CA ASP A 20 -2.93 -8.17 1.36
C ASP A 20 -4.21 -8.19 2.20
N TYR A 21 -5.30 -8.60 1.57
CA TYR A 21 -6.62 -8.58 2.20
C TYR A 21 -6.71 -9.72 3.21
N PRO A 22 -6.77 -9.43 4.51
CA PRO A 22 -6.75 -10.46 5.54
C PRO A 22 -8.01 -11.33 5.48
N GLY A 23 -7.81 -12.62 5.69
CA GLY A 23 -8.92 -13.57 5.70
C GLY A 23 -9.50 -13.90 4.35
N LYS A 24 -8.92 -13.41 3.28
CA LYS A 24 -9.37 -13.67 1.91
C LYS A 24 -8.29 -14.43 1.14
N SER A 25 -8.72 -15.32 0.27
CA SER A 25 -7.79 -16.04 -0.61
C SER A 25 -7.34 -15.18 -1.79
N MET A 26 -8.07 -14.14 -2.10
CA MET A 26 -7.73 -13.19 -3.15
C MET A 26 -8.13 -11.79 -2.72
N ASN A 27 -7.50 -10.78 -3.31
CA ASN A 27 -7.83 -9.39 -3.02
C ASN A 27 -9.12 -9.00 -3.72
N VAL A 28 -9.93 -8.19 -3.04
CA VAL A 28 -11.16 -7.63 -3.62
C VAL A 28 -11.08 -6.12 -3.58
N ILE A 29 -11.75 -5.48 -4.52
CA ILE A 29 -11.79 -4.01 -4.58
C ILE A 29 -13.02 -3.53 -3.85
N ASP A 30 -12.82 -2.86 -2.71
CA ASP A 30 -13.89 -2.28 -1.93
C ASP A 30 -13.41 -0.97 -1.31
N GLN A 31 -14.26 -0.36 -0.48
CA GLN A 31 -13.94 0.94 0.10
C GLN A 31 -12.71 0.87 1.00
N ALA A 32 -12.54 -0.21 1.75
CA ALA A 32 -11.38 -0.35 2.64
C ALA A 32 -10.08 -0.39 1.84
N LEU A 33 -10.07 -1.10 0.70
CA LEU A 33 -8.91 -1.14 -0.16
C LEU A 33 -8.63 0.22 -0.78
N MET A 34 -9.65 0.90 -1.27
CA MET A 34 -9.50 2.22 -1.87
C MET A 34 -8.98 3.24 -0.86
N ASP A 35 -9.50 3.21 0.36
CA ASP A 35 -9.03 4.09 1.43
C ASP A 35 -7.57 3.80 1.78
N GLY A 36 -7.21 2.53 1.87
CA GLY A 36 -5.83 2.13 2.17
C GLY A 36 -4.85 2.57 1.09
N LEU A 37 -5.22 2.39 -0.17
CA LEU A 37 -4.37 2.81 -1.29
C LEU A 37 -4.23 4.33 -1.31
N SER A 38 -5.33 5.05 -1.14
CA SER A 38 -5.32 6.51 -1.13
C SER A 38 -4.43 7.04 -0.01
N ALA A 39 -4.57 6.51 1.20
CA ALA A 39 -3.77 6.92 2.34
C ALA A 39 -2.28 6.62 2.11
N GLY A 40 -1.98 5.45 1.54
CA GLY A 40 -0.59 5.08 1.24
C GLY A 40 0.05 5.98 0.20
N VAL A 41 -0.68 6.31 -0.86
CA VAL A 41 -0.19 7.21 -1.90
C VAL A 41 0.03 8.61 -1.34
N GLU A 42 -0.90 9.12 -0.54
CA GLU A 42 -0.75 10.43 0.09
C GLU A 42 0.44 10.47 1.03
N LYS A 43 0.65 9.41 1.80
CA LYS A 43 1.79 9.32 2.71
C LYS A 43 3.10 9.33 1.93
N ALA A 44 3.16 8.57 0.84
CA ALA A 44 4.36 8.52 0.00
C ALA A 44 4.61 9.86 -0.67
N ALA A 45 3.57 10.51 -1.16
CA ALA A 45 3.70 11.81 -1.82
C ALA A 45 4.17 12.91 -0.87
N ALA A 46 3.82 12.79 0.41
CA ALA A 46 4.23 13.76 1.43
C ALA A 46 5.64 13.51 1.95
N ASP A 47 6.23 12.35 1.66
CA ASP A 47 7.56 11.99 2.14
C ASP A 47 8.62 12.37 1.11
N ALA A 48 9.45 13.34 1.44
CA ALA A 48 10.49 13.82 0.53
C ALA A 48 11.53 12.76 0.20
N ALA A 49 11.66 11.73 1.02
CA ALA A 49 12.61 10.63 0.77
C ALA A 49 12.09 9.63 -0.26
N VAL A 50 10.80 9.67 -0.56
CA VAL A 50 10.19 8.75 -1.52
C VAL A 50 10.36 9.28 -2.93
N LYS A 51 10.96 8.48 -3.80
CA LYS A 51 11.23 8.82 -5.20
C LYS A 51 10.30 8.11 -6.17
N GLY A 52 9.68 7.02 -5.75
CA GLY A 52 8.77 6.25 -6.59
C GLY A 52 7.83 5.40 -5.75
N ILE A 53 6.75 4.94 -6.36
CA ILE A 53 5.73 4.14 -5.69
C ILE A 53 5.46 2.89 -6.51
N ILE A 54 5.46 1.74 -5.84
CA ILE A 54 5.10 0.47 -6.44
C ILE A 54 3.87 -0.07 -5.71
N VAL A 55 2.88 -0.50 -6.49
CA VAL A 55 1.71 -1.19 -5.94
C VAL A 55 1.77 -2.65 -6.37
N THR A 56 1.72 -3.55 -5.40
CA THR A 56 1.82 -4.97 -5.67
C THR A 56 0.82 -5.74 -4.81
N SER A 57 0.59 -6.98 -5.16
CA SER A 57 -0.31 -7.86 -4.42
C SER A 57 0.49 -8.88 -3.63
N GLY A 58 0.10 -9.08 -2.37
CA GLY A 58 0.65 -10.13 -1.52
C GLY A 58 -0.02 -11.49 -1.69
N LYS A 59 -1.02 -11.57 -2.55
CA LYS A 59 -1.78 -12.79 -2.80
C LYS A 59 -1.48 -13.35 -4.18
#